data_7088c90b5562482ea7c476ffabaf7554
#
_entry.id   7088c90b5562482ea7c476ffabaf7554
#
_cell.length_a   1.000
_cell.length_b   1.000
_cell.length_c   1.000
_cell.angle_alpha   90.00
_cell.angle_beta   90.00
_cell.angle_gamma   90.00
#
_symmetry.space_group_name_H-M   'P 1'
#
loop_
_entity.id
_entity.type
_entity.pdbx_description
1 polymer ?
#
loop_
_entity_poly.entity_id
_entity_poly.type
_entity_poly.pdbx_seq_one_letter_code
_entity_poly.pdbx_strand_id
1 'polypeptide(L)'
;MVFSLRVTLTGIKGFFRVYKVNGATTLYTLHKQLRSDLEFPQDQLIMFKALDPDGSVLGRYGLFDLGSGTVDQVSLEKAVAAGVSTFVYFYDVTNRKSVTISIEGEEPGLRISPDSPLLAESKGPNPIEFENGYVAFEDLPDKQRVLPGEESDEDLDDEDFEDEDLDEEEEEDDEDGKEIYDESE
;
A
#
# COMPACT_ATOMS: atom_id res chain seq x y z
N MET A 1 14.50 -1.07 -27.22
CA MET A 1 13.31 -0.30 -26.79
C MET A 1 13.34 -0.27 -25.28
N VAL A 2 13.17 0.89 -24.66
CA VAL A 2 13.13 1.06 -23.20
C VAL A 2 11.78 1.68 -22.84
N PHE A 3 11.15 1.20 -21.80
CA PHE A 3 9.86 1.70 -21.29
C PHE A 3 10.03 2.39 -19.94
N SER A 4 9.19 3.40 -19.71
CA SER A 4 9.00 4.01 -18.40
C SER A 4 7.85 3.31 -17.67
N LEU A 5 8.12 2.79 -16.49
CA LEU A 5 7.14 2.14 -15.63
C LEU A 5 6.98 2.95 -14.35
N ARG A 6 5.74 3.26 -13.98
CA ARG A 6 5.42 3.90 -12.70
C ARG A 6 4.76 2.90 -11.76
N VAL A 7 5.37 2.71 -10.62
CA VAL A 7 4.85 1.87 -9.54
C VAL A 7 4.16 2.74 -8.50
N THR A 8 2.94 2.39 -8.14
CA THR A 8 2.11 3.12 -7.18
C THR A 8 1.39 2.18 -6.22
N LEU A 9 0.95 2.72 -5.09
CA LEU A 9 0.03 2.08 -4.16
C LEU A 9 -1.36 2.66 -4.33
N THR A 10 -2.38 1.80 -4.42
CA THR A 10 -3.77 2.24 -4.58
C THR A 10 -4.21 3.09 -3.39
N GLY A 11 -4.71 4.30 -3.67
CA GLY A 11 -5.22 5.23 -2.66
C GLY A 11 -4.15 6.00 -1.88
N ILE A 12 -2.85 5.81 -2.19
CA ILE A 12 -1.74 6.49 -1.51
C ILE A 12 -1.02 7.42 -2.49
N LYS A 13 -1.09 8.72 -2.24
CA LYS A 13 -0.45 9.76 -3.07
C LYS A 13 1.03 9.96 -2.72
N GLY A 14 1.41 9.63 -1.49
CA GLY A 14 2.75 9.82 -0.94
C GLY A 14 3.78 8.79 -1.39
N PHE A 15 3.43 7.88 -2.32
CA PHE A 15 4.31 6.83 -2.79
C PHE A 15 4.30 6.69 -4.30
N PHE A 16 5.49 6.68 -4.89
CA PHE A 16 5.72 6.14 -6.23
C PHE A 16 7.19 5.74 -6.44
N ARG A 17 7.42 4.90 -7.45
CA ARG A 17 8.73 4.57 -8.02
C ARG A 17 8.63 4.63 -9.54
N VAL A 18 9.61 5.19 -10.20
CA VAL A 18 9.71 5.18 -11.66
C VAL A 18 10.91 4.37 -12.08
N TYR A 19 10.66 3.35 -12.90
CA TYR A 19 11.69 2.49 -13.46
C TYR A 19 11.82 2.72 -14.97
N LYS A 20 13.07 2.69 -15.45
CA LYS A 20 13.36 2.56 -16.87
C LYS A 20 13.76 1.11 -17.10
N VAL A 21 13.05 0.45 -18.00
CA VAL A 21 13.13 -1.00 -18.19
C VAL A 21 13.27 -1.33 -19.67
N ASN A 22 14.24 -2.18 -20.01
CA ASN A 22 14.40 -2.68 -21.39
C ASN A 22 13.20 -3.57 -21.77
N GLY A 23 12.73 -3.45 -22.99
CA GLY A 23 11.61 -4.27 -23.49
C GLY A 23 11.88 -5.78 -23.44
N ALA A 24 13.13 -6.19 -23.58
CA ALA A 24 13.52 -7.59 -23.45
C ALA A 24 13.59 -8.11 -22.01
N THR A 25 13.46 -7.22 -21.01
CA THR A 25 13.40 -7.61 -19.58
C THR A 25 12.19 -8.50 -19.34
N THR A 26 12.41 -9.66 -18.71
CA THR A 26 11.32 -10.56 -18.33
C THR A 26 10.60 -10.06 -17.07
N LEU A 27 9.35 -10.48 -16.88
CA LEU A 27 8.61 -10.19 -15.66
C LEU A 27 9.30 -10.79 -14.42
N TYR A 28 10.07 -11.88 -14.59
CA TYR A 28 10.87 -12.45 -13.53
C TYR A 28 12.00 -11.51 -13.08
N THR A 29 12.72 -10.94 -14.03
CA THR A 29 13.78 -9.95 -13.73
C THR A 29 13.20 -8.70 -13.07
N LEU A 30 12.07 -8.20 -13.58
CA LEU A 30 11.36 -7.09 -12.98
C LEU A 30 10.91 -7.41 -11.54
N HIS A 31 10.35 -8.62 -11.32
CA HIS A 31 9.99 -9.09 -9.98
C HIS A 31 11.18 -9.07 -9.00
N LYS A 32 12.34 -9.59 -9.43
CA LYS A 32 13.53 -9.58 -8.57
C LYS A 32 13.96 -8.16 -8.19
N GLN A 33 13.94 -7.25 -9.15
CA GLN A 33 14.29 -5.85 -8.92
C GLN A 33 13.32 -5.18 -7.95
N LEU A 34 12.00 -5.29 -8.20
CA LEU A 34 10.97 -4.73 -7.31
C LEU A 34 11.08 -5.28 -5.88
N ARG A 35 11.28 -6.60 -5.75
CA ARG A 35 11.43 -7.24 -4.45
C ARG A 35 12.63 -6.71 -3.67
N SER A 36 13.76 -6.50 -4.36
CA SER A 36 14.96 -5.94 -3.75
C SER A 36 14.80 -4.49 -3.34
N ASP A 37 14.30 -3.64 -4.24
CA ASP A 37 14.22 -2.20 -4.03
C ASP A 37 13.13 -1.80 -3.03
N LEU A 38 12.03 -2.55 -3.01
CA LEU A 38 10.86 -2.27 -2.16
C LEU A 38 10.84 -3.12 -0.89
N GLU A 39 11.88 -3.95 -0.69
CA GLU A 39 12.05 -4.81 0.50
C GLU A 39 10.86 -5.76 0.73
N PHE A 40 10.29 -6.28 -0.38
CA PHE A 40 9.19 -7.24 -0.29
C PHE A 40 9.67 -8.59 0.26
N PRO A 41 8.78 -9.32 0.98
CA PRO A 41 9.08 -10.66 1.48
C PRO A 41 9.57 -11.60 0.38
N GLN A 42 10.55 -12.45 0.69
CA GLN A 42 11.17 -13.33 -0.31
C GLN A 42 10.51 -14.71 -0.43
N ASP A 43 9.72 -15.08 0.56
CA ASP A 43 9.09 -16.38 0.73
C ASP A 43 7.62 -16.43 0.29
N GLN A 44 7.10 -15.31 -0.27
CA GLN A 44 5.71 -15.22 -0.69
C GLN A 44 5.51 -15.58 -2.17
N LEU A 45 4.35 -16.16 -2.46
CA LEU A 45 3.92 -16.35 -3.85
C LEU A 45 3.61 -15.01 -4.49
N ILE A 46 4.04 -14.85 -5.74
CA ILE A 46 3.85 -13.63 -6.52
C ILE A 46 3.02 -13.87 -7.77
N MET A 47 2.36 -12.82 -8.26
CA MET A 47 1.60 -12.86 -9.51
C MET A 47 1.55 -11.48 -10.15
N PHE A 48 1.75 -11.42 -11.46
CA PHE A 48 1.41 -10.26 -12.28
C PHE A 48 0.06 -10.49 -12.96
N LYS A 49 -0.88 -9.60 -12.71
CA LYS A 49 -2.14 -9.53 -13.45
C LYS A 49 -2.03 -8.42 -14.48
N ALA A 50 -2.04 -8.78 -15.77
CA ALA A 50 -1.92 -7.86 -16.89
C ALA A 50 -3.29 -7.31 -17.28
N LEU A 51 -3.39 -6.00 -17.43
CA LEU A 51 -4.60 -5.29 -17.77
C LEU A 51 -4.40 -4.47 -19.04
N ASP A 52 -5.44 -4.38 -19.86
CA ASP A 52 -5.53 -3.44 -20.97
C ASP A 52 -5.91 -2.02 -20.47
N PRO A 53 -5.97 -1.00 -21.37
CA PRO A 53 -6.37 0.35 -20.97
C PRO A 53 -7.78 0.46 -20.38
N ASP A 54 -8.68 -0.47 -20.70
CA ASP A 54 -10.05 -0.52 -20.20
C ASP A 54 -10.15 -1.25 -18.84
N GLY A 55 -9.04 -1.80 -18.34
CA GLY A 55 -8.97 -2.55 -17.09
C GLY A 55 -9.34 -4.03 -17.23
N SER A 56 -9.52 -4.54 -18.45
CA SER A 56 -9.80 -5.95 -18.69
C SER A 56 -8.55 -6.79 -18.52
N VAL A 57 -8.71 -7.99 -17.95
CA VAL A 57 -7.59 -8.90 -17.69
C VAL A 57 -7.17 -9.60 -18.97
N LEU A 58 -5.93 -9.35 -19.40
CA LEU A 58 -5.32 -10.01 -20.58
C LEU A 58 -4.56 -11.28 -20.20
N GLY A 59 -4.07 -11.37 -18.96
CA GLY A 59 -3.33 -12.55 -18.52
C GLY A 59 -2.92 -12.48 -17.05
N ARG A 60 -2.51 -13.64 -16.53
CA ARG A 60 -1.95 -13.79 -15.18
C ARG A 60 -0.67 -14.62 -15.29
N TYR A 61 0.41 -14.09 -14.74
CA TYR A 61 1.74 -14.66 -14.81
C TYR A 61 2.31 -14.85 -13.39
N GLY A 62 2.66 -16.06 -13.05
CA GLY A 62 3.27 -16.40 -11.76
C GLY A 62 4.59 -17.14 -11.94
N LEU A 63 5.18 -17.60 -10.84
CA LEU A 63 6.33 -18.51 -10.86
C LEU A 63 5.93 -19.88 -11.45
N PHE A 64 4.65 -20.23 -11.34
CA PHE A 64 4.02 -21.39 -11.99
C PHE A 64 3.03 -20.89 -13.05
N ASP A 65 2.76 -21.71 -14.06
CA ASP A 65 1.82 -21.36 -15.11
C ASP A 65 0.39 -21.30 -14.55
N LEU A 66 -0.21 -20.09 -14.64
CA LEU A 66 -1.58 -19.80 -14.22
C LEU A 66 -2.55 -19.76 -15.41
N GLY A 67 -2.15 -20.31 -16.56
CA GLY A 67 -2.93 -20.35 -17.78
C GLY A 67 -2.51 -19.36 -18.86
N SER A 68 -1.56 -18.45 -18.55
CA SER A 68 -1.04 -17.45 -19.52
C SER A 68 0.47 -17.57 -19.72
N GLY A 69 1.13 -18.51 -19.03
CA GLY A 69 2.56 -18.69 -19.00
C GLY A 69 3.19 -18.24 -17.68
N THR A 70 4.50 -18.32 -17.60
CA THR A 70 5.28 -17.99 -16.40
C THR A 70 6.03 -16.65 -16.57
N VAL A 71 6.41 -16.03 -15.47
CA VAL A 71 7.07 -14.72 -15.44
C VAL A 71 8.42 -14.67 -16.18
N ASP A 72 9.09 -15.79 -16.33
CA ASP A 72 10.36 -15.92 -17.07
C ASP A 72 10.18 -16.01 -18.58
N GLN A 73 8.99 -16.37 -19.07
CA GLN A 73 8.68 -16.54 -20.49
C GLN A 73 8.15 -15.26 -21.14
N VAL A 74 7.74 -14.29 -20.34
CA VAL A 74 7.10 -13.06 -20.80
C VAL A 74 8.02 -11.88 -20.59
N SER A 75 8.43 -11.23 -21.69
CA SER A 75 9.13 -9.95 -21.68
C SER A 75 8.14 -8.78 -21.66
N LEU A 76 8.62 -7.62 -21.21
CA LEU A 76 7.82 -6.40 -21.19
C LEU A 76 7.32 -6.02 -22.60
N GLU A 77 8.16 -6.11 -23.64
CA GLU A 77 7.77 -5.81 -25.01
C GLU A 77 6.68 -6.75 -25.55
N LYS A 78 6.72 -8.04 -25.18
CA LYS A 78 5.65 -8.98 -25.54
C LYS A 78 4.32 -8.62 -24.88
N ALA A 79 4.36 -8.22 -23.61
CA ALA A 79 3.18 -7.78 -22.91
C ALA A 79 2.59 -6.50 -23.53
N VAL A 80 3.43 -5.51 -23.81
CA VAL A 80 3.01 -4.26 -24.48
C VAL A 80 2.42 -4.55 -25.86
N ALA A 81 3.07 -5.41 -26.65
CA ALA A 81 2.56 -5.83 -27.96
C ALA A 81 1.20 -6.55 -27.89
N ALA A 82 0.91 -7.22 -26.77
CA ALA A 82 -0.39 -7.84 -26.49
C ALA A 82 -1.45 -6.86 -25.99
N GLY A 83 -1.12 -5.56 -25.84
CA GLY A 83 -2.05 -4.51 -25.43
C GLY A 83 -2.06 -4.23 -23.93
N VAL A 84 -1.10 -4.76 -23.16
CA VAL A 84 -1.00 -4.48 -21.72
C VAL A 84 -0.58 -3.03 -21.50
N SER A 85 -1.34 -2.31 -20.70
CA SER A 85 -1.04 -0.94 -20.24
C SER A 85 -0.65 -0.88 -18.78
N THR A 86 -1.11 -1.85 -17.99
CA THR A 86 -0.93 -1.86 -16.54
C THR A 86 -0.76 -3.29 -16.04
N PHE A 87 0.12 -3.45 -15.06
CA PHE A 87 0.18 -4.66 -14.26
C PHE A 87 -0.26 -4.37 -12.83
N VAL A 88 -1.03 -5.28 -12.25
CA VAL A 88 -1.17 -5.38 -10.79
C VAL A 88 -0.22 -6.46 -10.33
N TYR A 89 0.85 -6.07 -9.67
CA TYR A 89 1.86 -6.97 -9.16
C TYR A 89 1.57 -7.32 -7.71
N PHE A 90 1.11 -8.55 -7.48
CA PHE A 90 0.93 -9.12 -6.16
C PHE A 90 2.27 -9.63 -5.67
N TYR A 91 2.83 -8.97 -4.67
CA TYR A 91 4.06 -9.43 -4.00
C TYR A 91 3.79 -10.40 -2.85
N ASP A 92 2.51 -10.50 -2.43
CA ASP A 92 1.99 -11.49 -1.50
C ASP A 92 0.55 -11.84 -1.93
N VAL A 93 0.43 -12.93 -2.67
CA VAL A 93 -0.88 -13.40 -3.20
C VAL A 93 -1.80 -13.83 -2.06
N THR A 94 -1.27 -14.45 -1.03
CA THR A 94 -2.04 -14.99 0.10
C THR A 94 -2.76 -13.87 0.85
N ASN A 95 -2.08 -12.77 1.14
CA ASN A 95 -2.64 -11.60 1.83
C ASN A 95 -3.16 -10.53 0.86
N ARG A 96 -3.15 -10.80 -0.45
CA ARG A 96 -3.62 -9.91 -1.51
C ARG A 96 -2.94 -8.53 -1.52
N LYS A 97 -1.66 -8.50 -1.14
CA LYS A 97 -0.87 -7.28 -1.16
C LYS A 97 -0.30 -7.06 -2.56
N SER A 98 -0.47 -5.86 -3.08
CA SER A 98 -0.07 -5.53 -4.45
C SER A 98 0.34 -4.08 -4.62
N VAL A 99 1.10 -3.85 -5.68
CA VAL A 99 1.36 -2.53 -6.24
C VAL A 99 0.86 -2.48 -7.67
N THR A 100 0.53 -1.30 -8.15
CA THR A 100 0.13 -1.06 -9.54
C THR A 100 1.33 -0.57 -10.32
N ILE A 101 1.60 -1.16 -11.48
CA ILE A 101 2.69 -0.80 -12.38
C ILE A 101 2.07 -0.33 -13.69
N SER A 102 2.09 0.97 -13.95
CA SER A 102 1.58 1.57 -15.17
C SER A 102 2.72 1.75 -16.19
N ILE A 103 2.47 1.40 -17.44
CA ILE A 103 3.40 1.61 -18.54
C ILE A 103 3.14 3.01 -19.07
N GLU A 104 4.05 3.96 -18.81
CA GLU A 104 3.86 5.38 -19.18
C GLU A 104 4.25 5.67 -20.63
N GLY A 105 5.08 4.81 -21.23
CA GLY A 105 5.51 4.97 -22.62
C GLY A 105 6.94 4.51 -22.87
N GLU A 106 7.41 4.77 -24.09
CA GLU A 106 8.75 4.44 -24.55
C GLU A 106 9.70 5.60 -24.34
N GLU A 107 10.96 5.29 -24.01
CA GLU A 107 12.06 6.25 -23.84
C GLU A 107 13.03 6.13 -25.04
N PRO A 108 12.85 6.93 -26.10
CA PRO A 108 13.71 6.86 -27.28
C PRO A 108 15.13 7.29 -26.94
N GLY A 109 16.11 6.54 -27.43
CA GLY A 109 17.54 6.87 -27.26
C GLY A 109 18.17 6.39 -25.95
N LEU A 110 17.40 5.94 -24.98
CA LEU A 110 17.92 5.35 -23.75
C LEU A 110 18.31 3.88 -23.99
N ARG A 111 19.45 3.47 -23.42
CA ARG A 111 19.94 2.09 -23.47
C ARG A 111 20.13 1.57 -22.07
N ILE A 112 19.42 0.52 -21.75
CA ILE A 112 19.46 -0.16 -20.44
C ILE A 112 19.59 -1.64 -20.68
N SER A 113 20.39 -2.34 -19.85
CA SER A 113 20.51 -3.79 -19.92
C SER A 113 19.16 -4.46 -19.60
N PRO A 114 18.79 -5.54 -20.31
CA PRO A 114 17.59 -6.32 -19.98
C PRO A 114 17.62 -6.92 -18.56
N ASP A 115 18.80 -7.17 -18.03
CA ASP A 115 18.97 -7.82 -16.73
C ASP A 115 19.00 -6.83 -15.55
N SER A 116 18.99 -5.53 -15.83
CA SER A 116 19.15 -4.48 -14.81
C SER A 116 18.21 -3.30 -15.04
N PRO A 117 16.94 -3.42 -14.66
CA PRO A 117 16.03 -2.28 -14.58
C PRO A 117 16.63 -1.14 -13.75
N LEU A 118 16.44 0.11 -14.19
CA LEU A 118 16.97 1.30 -13.54
C LEU A 118 15.87 2.01 -12.76
N LEU A 119 16.04 2.16 -11.45
CA LEU A 119 15.21 3.06 -10.63
C LEU A 119 15.61 4.50 -10.95
N ALA A 120 14.73 5.25 -11.60
CA ALA A 120 14.97 6.63 -12.05
C ALA A 120 14.46 7.67 -11.03
N GLU A 121 13.29 7.42 -10.45
CA GLU A 121 12.66 8.32 -9.49
C GLU A 121 12.02 7.54 -8.34
N SER A 122 12.02 8.15 -7.15
CA SER A 122 11.36 7.58 -5.98
C SER A 122 10.74 8.66 -5.12
N LYS A 123 9.58 8.37 -4.54
CA LYS A 123 8.90 9.19 -3.55
C LYS A 123 8.34 8.33 -2.44
N GLY A 124 8.50 8.78 -1.20
CA GLY A 124 8.00 8.12 -0.01
C GLY A 124 8.79 6.87 0.40
N PRO A 125 8.55 6.37 1.61
CA PRO A 125 9.16 5.14 2.11
C PRO A 125 8.66 3.91 1.36
N ASN A 126 9.23 2.74 1.65
CA ASN A 126 8.79 1.49 1.06
C ASN A 126 7.37 1.10 1.54
N PRO A 127 6.63 0.28 0.78
CA PRO A 127 5.23 -0.05 1.07
C PRO A 127 4.96 -0.56 2.48
N ILE A 128 5.90 -1.27 3.10
CA ILE A 128 5.77 -1.80 4.47
C ILE A 128 5.57 -0.69 5.51
N GLU A 129 6.15 0.48 5.31
CA GLU A 129 6.00 1.60 6.24
C GLU A 129 4.55 2.13 6.28
N PHE A 130 3.86 2.12 5.13
CA PHE A 130 2.43 2.48 5.07
C PHE A 130 1.56 1.43 5.80
N GLU A 131 1.93 0.16 5.74
CA GLU A 131 1.28 -0.90 6.51
C GLU A 131 1.52 -0.72 8.01
N ASN A 132 2.68 -0.18 8.41
CA ASN A 132 3.05 0.12 9.79
C ASN A 132 2.46 1.42 10.32
N GLY A 133 1.64 2.12 9.55
CA GLY A 133 0.92 3.32 9.96
C GLY A 133 1.56 4.65 9.53
N TYR A 134 2.58 4.63 8.68
CA TYR A 134 3.09 5.85 8.08
C TYR A 134 2.02 6.49 7.19
N VAL A 135 1.81 7.79 7.36
CA VAL A 135 0.93 8.60 6.51
C VAL A 135 1.73 9.77 5.97
N ALA A 136 1.81 9.89 4.64
CA ALA A 136 2.47 11.02 4.00
C ALA A 136 1.61 12.28 4.14
N PHE A 137 2.24 13.46 4.13
CA PHE A 137 1.54 14.74 4.23
C PHE A 137 0.42 14.89 3.20
N GLU A 138 0.64 14.42 1.98
CA GLU A 138 -0.35 14.47 0.89
C GLU A 138 -1.55 13.55 1.11
N ASP A 139 -1.42 12.55 1.95
CA ASP A 139 -2.47 11.57 2.29
C ASP A 139 -3.23 11.96 3.57
N LEU A 140 -2.76 12.99 4.30
CA LEU A 140 -3.45 13.50 5.47
C LEU A 140 -4.77 14.19 5.09
N PRO A 141 -5.83 14.08 5.90
CA PRO A 141 -7.04 14.89 5.78
C PRO A 141 -6.70 16.40 5.84
N ASP A 142 -7.46 17.22 5.10
CA ASP A 142 -7.18 18.66 5.00
C ASP A 142 -7.07 19.36 6.36
N LYS A 143 -7.85 18.92 7.35
CA LYS A 143 -7.81 19.44 8.73
C LYS A 143 -6.51 19.12 9.49
N GLN A 144 -5.75 18.13 9.06
CA GLN A 144 -4.50 17.70 9.68
C GLN A 144 -3.25 18.17 8.90
N ARG A 145 -3.46 18.86 7.77
CA ARG A 145 -2.37 19.43 6.97
C ARG A 145 -1.99 20.81 7.50
N VAL A 146 -1.31 20.85 8.65
CA VAL A 146 -0.76 22.09 9.22
C VAL A 146 0.70 22.19 8.83
N LEU A 147 1.08 23.30 8.19
CA LEU A 147 2.47 23.58 7.86
C LEU A 147 3.26 23.98 9.11
N PRO A 148 4.55 23.66 9.20
CA PRO A 148 5.39 24.12 10.31
C PRO A 148 5.37 25.64 10.41
N GLY A 149 4.74 26.18 11.48
CA GLY A 149 4.58 27.62 11.72
C GLY A 149 3.17 28.15 11.51
N GLU A 150 2.21 27.36 11.05
CA GLU A 150 0.80 27.67 11.12
C GLU A 150 0.22 27.06 12.41
N GLU A 151 -0.25 27.94 13.30
CA GLU A 151 -1.03 27.50 14.46
C GLU A 151 -2.40 27.06 13.96
N SER A 152 -2.82 25.84 14.32
CA SER A 152 -4.17 25.37 14.03
C SER A 152 -5.17 26.24 14.81
N ASP A 153 -6.13 26.85 14.13
CA ASP A 153 -7.20 27.65 14.72
C ASP A 153 -8.16 26.85 15.64
N GLU A 154 -7.83 25.59 15.97
CA GLU A 154 -8.67 24.71 16.80
C GLU A 154 -8.35 24.73 18.31
N ASP A 155 -7.36 25.54 18.77
CA ASP A 155 -7.00 25.63 20.20
C ASP A 155 -7.70 26.79 20.95
N LEU A 156 -8.76 27.39 20.41
CA LEU A 156 -9.43 28.55 21.05
C LEU A 156 -10.91 28.34 21.45
N ASP A 157 -11.43 27.14 21.47
CA ASP A 157 -12.79 26.92 22.00
C ASP A 157 -12.83 25.63 22.82
N ASP A 158 -12.51 25.73 24.10
CA ASP A 158 -13.11 24.94 25.19
C ASP A 158 -12.48 25.31 26.54
N GLU A 159 -12.67 26.55 26.98
CA GLU A 159 -12.68 26.88 28.41
C GLU A 159 -14.12 27.30 28.79
N ASP A 160 -15.00 26.34 28.85
CA ASP A 160 -16.19 26.43 29.70
C ASP A 160 -16.02 25.47 30.88
N PHE A 161 -15.29 25.97 31.90
CA PHE A 161 -15.37 25.47 33.25
C PHE A 161 -16.71 25.94 33.84
N GLU A 162 -17.73 25.12 33.78
CA GLU A 162 -18.85 25.24 34.67
C GLU A 162 -18.52 24.58 36.00
N ASP A 163 -18.24 25.46 36.99
CA ASP A 163 -18.35 25.16 38.42
C ASP A 163 -19.78 24.68 38.71
N GLU A 164 -19.96 23.46 39.05
CA GLU A 164 -21.16 23.02 39.78
C GLU A 164 -20.79 22.46 41.16
N ASP A 165 -21.32 23.20 42.07
CA ASP A 165 -21.34 23.14 43.50
C ASP A 165 -21.43 21.71 44.10
N LEU A 166 -20.56 21.53 45.08
CA LEU A 166 -20.66 20.54 46.13
C LEU A 166 -21.90 20.84 46.99
N ASP A 167 -22.88 20.00 46.99
CA ASP A 167 -23.80 19.83 48.10
C ASP A 167 -23.59 18.48 48.78
N GLU A 168 -23.02 18.59 49.97
CA GLU A 168 -23.02 17.57 51.02
C GLU A 168 -24.46 17.38 51.51
N GLU A 169 -24.96 16.16 51.46
CA GLU A 169 -25.95 15.71 52.48
C GLU A 169 -25.60 14.30 52.95
N GLU A 170 -25.17 14.27 54.19
CA GLU A 170 -25.17 13.11 55.09
C GLU A 170 -26.60 12.74 55.41
N GLU A 171 -26.91 11.44 55.49
CA GLU A 171 -27.79 10.83 56.51
C GLU A 171 -27.68 9.30 56.37
N GLU A 172 -27.18 8.75 57.28
CA GLU A 172 -27.33 7.84 58.42
C GLU A 172 -28.43 6.79 58.29
N ASP A 173 -27.96 5.57 58.68
CA ASP A 173 -28.64 4.51 59.41
C ASP A 173 -29.83 3.75 58.79
N ASP A 174 -29.74 2.49 58.71
CA ASP A 174 -30.13 1.52 59.75
C ASP A 174 -29.99 0.06 59.29
N GLU A 175 -29.61 -0.69 60.26
CA GLU A 175 -29.50 -2.13 60.46
C GLU A 175 -30.71 -2.95 60.04
N ASP A 176 -30.48 -4.14 59.72
CA ASP A 176 -31.00 -5.42 60.21
C ASP A 176 -31.13 -6.43 59.07
N GLY A 177 -30.38 -7.48 59.06
CA GLY A 177 -30.48 -8.63 59.95
C GLY A 177 -31.39 -9.71 59.33
N LYS A 178 -30.77 -10.77 58.94
CA LYS A 178 -31.12 -12.18 59.22
C LYS A 178 -30.79 -13.14 58.07
N GLU A 179 -29.88 -13.96 58.49
CA GLU A 179 -29.69 -15.37 58.17
C GLU A 179 -30.96 -16.11 57.72
N ILE A 180 -30.78 -17.14 56.93
CA ILE A 180 -31.13 -18.54 57.27
C ILE A 180 -30.88 -19.40 56.00
N TYR A 181 -29.94 -20.33 56.13
CA TYR A 181 -29.88 -21.75 55.80
C TYR A 181 -31.02 -22.36 54.96
N ASP A 182 -30.69 -23.21 54.04
CA ASP A 182 -30.67 -24.69 54.13
C ASP A 182 -30.41 -25.27 52.75
N GLU A 183 -29.43 -26.06 52.58
CA GLU A 183 -29.26 -27.52 52.53
C GLU A 183 -30.17 -28.28 51.58
N SER A 184 -29.43 -29.15 50.87
CA SER A 184 -29.77 -30.48 50.35
C SER A 184 -30.65 -30.55 49.08
N GLU A 185 -30.32 -31.31 48.10
CA GLU A 185 -29.71 -32.62 47.83
C GLU A 185 -29.08 -32.62 46.46
#